data_336864ed0c3f837d10e3c57f6100714d
#
_entry.id   336864ed0c3f837d10e3c57f6100714d
#
_cell.length_a   1.000
_cell.length_b   1.000
_cell.length_c   1.000
_cell.angle_alpha   90.00
_cell.angle_beta   90.00
_cell.angle_gamma   90.00
#
_symmetry.space_group_name_H-M   'P 1'
#
loop_
_entity.id
_entity.type
_entity.pdbx_description
1 polymer ?
#
loop_
_entity_poly.entity_id
_entity_poly.type
_entity_poly.pdbx_seq_one_letter_code
_entity_poly.pdbx_strand_id
1 'polypeptide(L)'
;MKTIRFSAHAEANLVAREITRGEAEAAILQPDRREPGRPPREVVNRVYSDTVTGETMLLRAVIEETELEIAVITLYRTSKLKKYLPKDTT
;
A
#
# COMPACT_ATOMS: atom_id res chain seq x y z
N MET A 1 19.54 -3.39 -3.16
CA MET A 1 18.14 -3.02 -3.33
C MET A 1 17.27 -4.27 -3.23
N LYS A 2 16.21 -4.22 -2.45
CA LYS A 2 15.35 -5.39 -2.26
C LYS A 2 14.39 -5.56 -3.41
N THR A 3 14.11 -6.82 -3.74
CA THR A 3 13.11 -7.16 -4.74
C THR A 3 11.73 -7.07 -4.11
N ILE A 4 10.77 -6.50 -4.84
CA ILE A 4 9.37 -6.47 -4.40
C ILE A 4 8.66 -7.64 -5.09
N ARG A 5 8.10 -8.53 -4.28
CA ARG A 5 7.40 -9.72 -4.78
C ARG A 5 5.92 -9.65 -4.36
N PHE A 6 5.04 -9.70 -5.32
CA PHE A 6 3.60 -9.72 -5.07
C PHE A 6 3.11 -11.16 -4.93
N SER A 7 2.41 -11.45 -3.83
CA SER A 7 1.77 -12.75 -3.66
C SER A 7 0.67 -12.90 -4.71
N ALA A 8 0.18 -14.13 -4.91
CA ALA A 8 -0.92 -14.36 -5.83
C ALA A 8 -2.15 -13.55 -5.44
N HIS A 9 -2.43 -13.45 -4.13
CA HIS A 9 -3.53 -12.65 -3.63
C HIS A 9 -3.34 -11.17 -3.93
N ALA A 10 -2.11 -10.66 -3.74
CA ALA A 10 -1.81 -9.27 -4.03
C ALA A 10 -1.94 -8.96 -5.52
N GLU A 11 -1.51 -9.88 -6.39
CA GLU A 11 -1.68 -9.71 -7.84
C GLU A 11 -3.16 -9.60 -8.19
N ALA A 12 -4.00 -10.44 -7.58
CA ALA A 12 -5.43 -10.38 -7.79
C ALA A 12 -6.01 -9.05 -7.31
N ASN A 13 -5.50 -8.52 -6.19
CA ASN A 13 -5.94 -7.22 -5.68
C ASN A 13 -5.62 -6.09 -6.64
N LEU A 14 -4.46 -6.11 -7.29
CA LEU A 14 -4.11 -5.08 -8.28
C LEU A 14 -5.18 -4.98 -9.34
N VAL A 15 -5.60 -6.12 -9.87
CA VAL A 15 -6.62 -6.16 -10.92
C VAL A 15 -7.99 -5.78 -10.38
N ALA A 16 -8.42 -6.44 -9.30
CA ALA A 16 -9.77 -6.27 -8.77
C ALA A 16 -10.02 -4.86 -8.25
N ARG A 17 -9.00 -4.19 -7.76
CA ARG A 17 -9.13 -2.87 -7.13
C ARG A 17 -8.57 -1.75 -8.00
N GLU A 18 -8.18 -2.09 -9.23
CA GLU A 18 -7.69 -1.12 -10.21
C GLU A 18 -6.50 -0.31 -9.67
N ILE A 19 -5.55 -1.02 -9.09
CA ILE A 19 -4.30 -0.45 -8.59
C ILE A 19 -3.20 -0.82 -9.58
N THR A 20 -2.45 0.16 -10.06
CA THR A 20 -1.33 -0.15 -10.95
C THR A 20 -0.14 -0.64 -10.14
N ARG A 21 0.70 -1.41 -10.79
CA ARG A 21 1.94 -1.90 -10.14
C ARG A 21 2.82 -0.73 -9.72
N GLY A 22 2.89 0.33 -10.53
CA GLY A 22 3.66 1.52 -10.20
C GLY A 22 3.14 2.23 -8.94
N GLU A 23 1.81 2.33 -8.81
CA GLU A 23 1.20 2.91 -7.61
C GLU A 23 1.53 2.09 -6.37
N ALA A 24 1.46 0.77 -6.50
CA ALA A 24 1.78 -0.12 -5.39
C ALA A 24 3.25 -0.02 -4.99
N GLU A 25 4.15 0.01 -5.98
CA GLU A 25 5.57 0.12 -5.71
C GLU A 25 5.91 1.44 -5.03
N ALA A 26 5.29 2.53 -5.47
CA ALA A 26 5.49 3.83 -4.85
C ALA A 26 5.08 3.81 -3.38
N ALA A 27 3.95 3.17 -3.07
CA ALA A 27 3.48 3.08 -1.69
C ALA A 27 4.43 2.28 -0.82
N ILE A 28 5.07 1.26 -1.39
CA ILE A 28 5.97 0.39 -0.66
C ILE A 28 7.33 1.05 -0.46
N LEU A 29 7.83 1.72 -1.49
CA LEU A 29 9.16 2.33 -1.44
C LEU A 29 9.17 3.70 -0.77
N GLN A 30 8.08 4.46 -0.87
CA GLN A 30 7.99 5.81 -0.31
C GLN A 30 6.65 6.00 0.40
N PRO A 31 6.40 5.25 1.46
CA PRO A 31 5.14 5.39 2.18
C PRO A 31 5.11 6.70 2.95
N ASP A 32 3.91 7.27 3.09
CA ASP A 32 3.70 8.42 3.94
C ASP A 32 3.68 8.02 5.40
N ARG A 33 3.28 6.75 5.65
CA ARG A 33 3.17 6.24 7.00
C ARG A 33 3.35 4.73 7.01
N ARG A 34 4.03 4.25 8.06
CA ARG A 34 4.16 2.82 8.33
C ARG A 34 3.52 2.55 9.69
N GLU A 35 2.79 1.46 9.81
CA GLU A 35 2.22 1.04 11.08
C GLU A 35 2.50 -0.44 11.28
N PRO A 36 2.62 -0.86 12.55
CA PRO A 36 2.82 -2.28 12.83
C PRO A 36 1.56 -3.05 12.46
N GLY A 37 1.74 -4.16 11.77
CA GLY A 37 0.69 -5.12 11.57
C GLY A 37 0.86 -6.25 12.56
N ARG A 38 0.31 -7.40 12.22
CA ARG A 38 0.54 -8.61 13.00
C ARG A 38 1.94 -9.11 12.66
N PRO A 39 2.88 -9.09 13.62
CA PRO A 39 4.27 -9.46 13.33
C PRO A 39 4.36 -10.79 12.61
N PRO A 40 5.23 -10.95 11.62
CA PRO A 40 6.27 -9.99 11.19
C PRO A 40 5.81 -9.00 10.12
N ARG A 41 4.51 -8.75 9.97
CA ARG A 41 3.97 -7.90 8.91
C ARG A 41 3.88 -6.46 9.34
N GLU A 42 3.94 -5.56 8.34
CA GLU A 42 3.74 -4.12 8.50
C GLU A 42 2.69 -3.67 7.52
N VAL A 43 2.04 -2.54 7.82
CA VAL A 43 1.11 -1.90 6.90
C VAL A 43 1.75 -0.59 6.46
N VAL A 44 1.89 -0.39 5.15
CA VAL A 44 2.39 0.86 4.59
C VAL A 44 1.23 1.59 3.93
N ASN A 45 1.24 2.92 4.05
CA ASN A 45 0.16 3.77 3.58
C ASN A 45 0.74 4.88 2.71
N ARG A 46 0.09 5.19 1.59
CA ARG A 46 0.46 6.32 0.75
C ARG A 46 -0.78 7.00 0.20
N VAL A 47 -0.82 8.30 0.36
CA VAL A 47 -1.88 9.14 -0.22
C VAL A 47 -1.45 9.51 -1.63
N TYR A 48 -2.36 9.41 -2.58
CA TYR A 48 -2.06 9.75 -3.97
C TYR A 48 -3.33 10.20 -4.69
N SER A 49 -3.15 10.85 -5.84
CA SER A 49 -4.27 11.23 -6.70
C SER A 49 -4.47 10.19 -7.76
N ASP A 50 -5.71 9.70 -7.89
CA ASP A 50 -6.07 8.79 -8.96
C ASP A 50 -5.97 9.55 -10.29
N THR A 51 -5.17 9.06 -11.23
CA THR A 51 -4.96 9.75 -12.49
C THR A 51 -6.19 9.76 -13.39
N VAL A 52 -7.11 8.83 -13.18
CA VAL A 52 -8.32 8.76 -13.98
C VAL A 52 -9.42 9.66 -13.43
N THR A 53 -9.67 9.60 -12.13
CA THR A 53 -10.77 10.34 -11.52
C THR A 53 -10.36 11.65 -10.89
N GLY A 54 -9.06 11.82 -10.60
CA GLY A 54 -8.56 12.99 -9.88
C GLY A 54 -8.85 12.93 -8.39
N GLU A 55 -9.46 11.85 -7.93
CA GLU A 55 -9.83 11.70 -6.53
C GLU A 55 -8.62 11.37 -5.68
N THR A 56 -8.57 11.94 -4.46
CA THR A 56 -7.52 11.63 -3.51
C THR A 56 -7.80 10.28 -2.86
N MET A 57 -6.83 9.38 -2.97
CA MET A 57 -6.98 8.00 -2.49
C MET A 57 -5.87 7.68 -1.50
N LEU A 58 -6.15 6.71 -0.65
CA LEU A 58 -5.16 6.12 0.25
C LEU A 58 -4.94 4.68 -0.20
N LEU A 59 -3.69 4.34 -0.47
CA LEU A 59 -3.30 2.96 -0.77
C LEU A 59 -2.68 2.36 0.48
N ARG A 60 -3.18 1.20 0.88
CA ARG A 60 -2.68 0.47 2.04
C ARG A 60 -2.20 -0.89 1.57
N ALA A 61 -0.99 -1.26 1.96
CA ALA A 61 -0.42 -2.55 1.61
C ALA A 61 0.12 -3.22 2.86
N VAL A 62 -0.19 -4.50 2.99
CA VAL A 62 0.37 -5.33 4.05
C VAL A 62 1.60 -6.01 3.47
N ILE A 63 2.74 -5.79 4.08
CA ILE A 63 4.02 -6.31 3.58
C ILE A 63 4.73 -7.11 4.65
N GLU A 64 5.65 -7.94 4.19
CA GLU A 64 6.53 -8.70 5.05
C GLU A 64 7.93 -8.54 4.48
N GLU A 65 8.79 -7.85 5.21
CA GLU A 65 10.10 -7.47 4.71
C GLU A 65 11.19 -8.35 5.32
N THR A 66 12.08 -8.85 4.47
CA THR A 66 13.27 -9.59 4.88
C THR A 66 14.49 -8.85 4.36
N GLU A 67 15.68 -9.42 4.57
CA GLU A 67 16.90 -8.82 4.05
C GLU A 67 16.95 -8.83 2.51
N LEU A 68 16.27 -9.78 1.90
CA LEU A 68 16.34 -10.00 0.45
C LEU A 68 15.16 -9.45 -0.33
N GLU A 69 14.00 -9.38 0.28
CA GLU A 69 12.81 -9.01 -0.47
C GLU A 69 11.75 -8.34 0.41
N ILE A 70 10.83 -7.67 -0.26
CA ILE A 70 9.60 -7.17 0.35
C ILE A 70 8.47 -7.96 -0.30
N ALA A 71 7.80 -8.81 0.48
CA ALA A 71 6.67 -9.58 0.00
C ALA A 71 5.39 -8.80 0.26
N VAL A 72 4.62 -8.55 -0.79
CA VAL A 72 3.34 -7.86 -0.68
C VAL A 72 2.26 -8.92 -0.51
N ILE A 73 1.63 -8.92 0.66
CA ILE A 73 0.66 -9.94 1.04
C ILE A 73 -0.72 -9.61 0.49
N THR A 74 -1.15 -8.38 0.72
CA THR A 74 -2.44 -7.90 0.23
C THR A 74 -2.37 -6.38 0.15
N LEU A 75 -3.24 -5.79 -0.67
CA LEU A 75 -3.32 -4.34 -0.76
C LEU A 75 -4.71 -3.92 -1.20
N TYR A 76 -5.07 -2.69 -0.85
CA TYR A 76 -6.34 -2.10 -1.26
C TYR A 76 -6.23 -0.59 -1.24
N ARG A 77 -7.19 0.08 -1.85
CA ARG A 77 -7.26 1.54 -1.85
C ARG A 77 -8.63 2.01 -1.39
N THR A 78 -8.66 3.20 -0.83
CA THR A 78 -9.91 3.76 -0.33
C THR A 78 -9.85 5.28 -0.42
N SER A 79 -11.02 5.90 -0.57
CA SER A 79 -11.15 7.35 -0.49
C SER A 79 -11.45 7.82 0.94
N LYS A 80 -11.61 6.89 1.87
CA LYS A 80 -11.99 7.20 3.26
C LYS A 80 -10.74 7.47 4.09
N LEU A 81 -10.08 8.59 3.82
CA LEU A 81 -8.80 8.93 4.46
C LEU A 81 -8.93 9.06 5.96
N LYS A 82 -10.00 9.68 6.44
CA LYS A 82 -10.19 9.94 7.87
C LYS A 82 -10.31 8.67 8.70
N LYS A 83 -10.70 7.57 8.08
CA LYS A 83 -10.85 6.31 8.79
C LYS A 83 -9.50 5.70 9.17
N TYR A 84 -8.48 5.94 8.34
CA TYR A 84 -7.18 5.27 8.47
C TYR A 84 -6.04 6.17 8.89
N LEU A 85 -6.20 7.49 8.77
CA LEU A 85 -5.15 8.43 9.11
C LEU A 85 -5.45 9.09 10.45
N PRO A 86 -4.41 9.47 11.22
CA PRO A 86 -4.63 10.17 12.50
C PRO A 86 -5.37 11.48 12.28
N LYS A 87 -6.20 11.84 13.27
CA LYS A 87 -7.03 13.04 13.17
C LYS A 87 -6.25 14.34 13.22
N ASP A 88 -5.08 14.30 13.80
CA ASP A 88 -4.26 15.47 14.04
C ASP A 88 -3.09 15.61 13.10
N THR A 89 -3.22 15.09 11.90
CA THR A 89 -2.19 15.19 10.88
C THR A 89 -2.21 16.54 10.18
N THR A 90 -2.68 17.52 10.79
CA THR A 90 -2.63 18.88 10.24
C THR A 90 -1.27 19.50 10.45
#